data_ceabe869ebaa29c15c3382a16b1fa046
#
_entry.id   ceabe869ebaa29c15c3382a16b1fa046
#
_cell.length_a   1.000
_cell.length_b   1.000
_cell.length_c   1.000
_cell.angle_alpha   90.00
_cell.angle_beta   90.00
_cell.angle_gamma   90.00
#
_symmetry.space_group_name_H-M   'P 1'
#
loop_
_entity.id
_entity.type
_entity.pdbx_description
1 polymer ?
#
loop_
_entity_poly.entity_id
_entity_poly.type
_entity_poly.pdbx_seq_one_letter_code
_entity_poly.pdbx_strand_id
1 'polypeptide(L)'
;MHYFKHSVAMALFAALSLGSLSAQAYEQDKTYKITILHTNDHHGHFWRNDYGEYGLAAQKTLVDGIRKEVAAEGGSVLLLSGGDINTGVPESDLQDAEPDFRGMNLIGYDAMAVGNHEFDNPLSVLRQ
;
A
#
# COMPACT_ATOMS: atom_id res chain seq x y z
N MET A 1 49.47 -5.44 15.64
CA MET A 1 48.15 -6.09 15.39
C MET A 1 46.99 -5.57 16.25
N HIS A 2 47.19 -4.74 17.27
CA HIS A 2 46.12 -4.16 18.12
C HIS A 2 45.42 -2.94 17.51
N TYR A 3 46.08 -2.12 16.71
CA TYR A 3 45.52 -0.90 16.14
C TYR A 3 44.43 -1.16 15.09
N PHE A 4 44.48 -2.30 14.36
CA PHE A 4 43.50 -2.63 13.33
C PHE A 4 42.11 -2.97 13.92
N LYS A 5 42.08 -3.57 15.12
CA LYS A 5 40.82 -3.93 15.79
C LYS A 5 40.04 -2.71 16.30
N HIS A 6 40.74 -1.66 16.71
CA HIS A 6 40.08 -0.44 17.21
C HIS A 6 39.51 0.41 16.07
N SER A 7 40.17 0.42 14.90
CA SER A 7 39.70 1.14 13.72
C SER A 7 38.45 0.54 13.13
N VAL A 8 38.32 -0.79 13.14
CA VAL A 8 37.11 -1.50 12.65
C VAL A 8 35.95 -1.28 13.60
N ALA A 9 36.15 -1.33 14.91
CA ALA A 9 35.11 -1.08 15.91
C ALA A 9 34.58 0.37 15.85
N MET A 10 35.45 1.35 15.64
CA MET A 10 35.06 2.74 15.48
C MET A 10 34.31 3.01 14.19
N ALA A 11 34.64 2.33 13.08
CA ALA A 11 33.94 2.41 11.82
C ALA A 11 32.54 1.77 11.90
N LEU A 12 32.39 0.66 12.63
CA LEU A 12 31.07 0.04 12.86
C LEU A 12 30.17 0.92 13.74
N PHE A 13 30.72 1.60 14.75
CA PHE A 13 29.93 2.49 15.60
C PHE A 13 29.49 3.76 14.85
N ALA A 14 30.30 4.29 13.95
CA ALA A 14 29.96 5.42 13.10
C ALA A 14 28.89 5.03 12.03
N ALA A 15 28.91 3.79 11.52
CA ALA A 15 27.91 3.31 10.57
C ALA A 15 26.53 3.05 11.22
N LEU A 16 26.49 2.64 12.49
CA LEU A 16 25.25 2.46 13.24
C LEU A 16 24.58 3.78 13.64
N SER A 17 25.33 4.86 13.77
CA SER A 17 24.78 6.18 14.12
C SER A 17 24.17 6.94 12.92
N LEU A 18 24.46 6.53 11.68
CA LEU A 18 23.90 7.12 10.46
C LEU A 18 22.54 6.54 10.06
N GLY A 19 22.08 5.52 10.76
CA GLY A 19 20.80 4.83 10.50
C GLY A 19 19.65 5.25 11.42
N SER A 20 19.74 6.38 12.10
CA SER A 20 18.59 6.93 12.81
C SER A 20 17.58 7.45 11.77
N LEU A 21 16.67 6.58 11.34
CA LEU A 21 15.40 7.00 10.77
C LEU A 21 14.77 7.92 11.83
N SER A 22 14.91 9.21 11.65
CA SER A 22 14.19 10.18 12.47
C SER A 22 12.71 9.98 12.18
N ALA A 23 12.03 9.19 13.03
CA ALA A 23 10.58 9.27 13.10
C ALA A 23 10.29 10.75 13.37
N GLN A 24 9.69 11.43 12.40
CA GLN A 24 9.23 12.80 12.62
C GLN A 24 8.17 12.75 13.70
N ALA A 25 8.56 13.16 14.90
CA ALA A 25 7.63 13.26 16.00
C ALA A 25 6.56 14.32 15.67
N TYR A 26 5.35 14.11 16.17
CA TYR A 26 4.30 15.11 16.13
C TYR A 26 4.82 16.42 16.73
N GLU A 27 4.68 17.51 15.99
CA GLU A 27 5.00 18.86 16.45
C GLU A 27 3.70 19.57 16.82
N GLN A 28 3.62 20.08 18.04
CA GLN A 28 2.48 20.85 18.50
C GLN A 28 2.34 22.13 17.65
N ASP A 29 1.08 22.50 17.34
CA ASP A 29 0.72 23.69 16.53
C ASP A 29 1.14 23.61 15.04
N LYS A 30 1.61 22.46 14.55
CA LYS A 30 1.85 22.23 13.14
C LYS A 30 0.63 21.66 12.45
N THR A 31 0.29 22.21 11.29
CA THR A 31 -0.77 21.66 10.44
C THR A 31 -0.21 20.55 9.56
N TYR A 32 -0.86 19.39 9.60
CA TYR A 32 -0.55 18.23 8.77
C TYR A 32 -1.63 18.06 7.70
N LYS A 33 -1.24 18.03 6.42
CA LYS A 33 -2.15 17.75 5.31
C LYS A 33 -2.16 16.27 5.03
N ILE A 34 -3.33 15.63 5.16
CA ILE A 34 -3.54 14.23 4.84
C ILE A 34 -4.59 14.15 3.74
N THR A 35 -4.26 13.48 2.64
CA THR A 35 -5.17 13.17 1.55
C THR A 35 -5.63 11.73 1.70
N ILE A 36 -6.94 11.51 1.78
CA ILE A 36 -7.52 10.16 1.85
C ILE A 36 -8.06 9.83 0.47
N LEU A 37 -7.53 8.76 -0.12
CA LEU A 37 -8.06 8.11 -1.32
C LEU A 37 -8.80 6.86 -0.90
N HIS A 38 -9.90 6.56 -1.56
CA HIS A 38 -10.62 5.34 -1.27
C HIS A 38 -11.25 4.73 -2.53
N THR A 39 -11.43 3.42 -2.46
CA THR A 39 -12.22 2.62 -3.40
C THR A 39 -13.11 1.65 -2.63
N ASN A 40 -14.07 1.03 -3.29
CA ASN A 40 -14.90 -0.03 -2.77
C ASN A 40 -15.49 -0.82 -3.94
N ASP A 41 -15.98 -2.03 -3.67
CA ASP A 41 -16.72 -2.86 -4.62
C ASP A 41 -15.97 -3.06 -5.94
N HIS A 42 -14.70 -3.44 -5.85
CA HIS A 42 -13.84 -3.59 -7.03
C HIS A 42 -14.19 -4.83 -7.86
N HIS A 43 -14.60 -5.92 -7.21
CA HIS A 43 -15.11 -7.14 -7.84
C HIS A 43 -14.26 -7.66 -9.01
N GLY A 44 -12.95 -7.74 -8.82
CA GLY A 44 -12.05 -8.28 -9.82
C GLY A 44 -11.90 -7.45 -11.10
N HIS A 45 -12.24 -6.17 -11.11
CA HIS A 45 -12.13 -5.31 -12.29
C HIS A 45 -10.66 -4.99 -12.63
N PHE A 46 -9.92 -6.03 -13.09
CA PHE A 46 -8.49 -5.90 -13.44
C PHE A 46 -8.25 -5.08 -14.69
N TRP A 47 -9.18 -5.16 -15.66
CA TRP A 47 -9.03 -4.64 -17.00
C TRP A 47 -10.01 -3.51 -17.28
N ARG A 48 -9.73 -2.75 -18.33
CA ARG A 48 -10.70 -1.82 -18.87
C ARG A 48 -11.90 -2.59 -19.40
N ASN A 49 -13.10 -2.19 -19.00
CA ASN A 49 -14.35 -2.76 -19.50
C ASN A 49 -14.91 -1.97 -20.71
N ASP A 50 -15.97 -2.52 -21.32
CA ASP A 50 -16.63 -1.92 -22.49
C ASP A 50 -17.35 -0.59 -22.17
N TYR A 51 -17.60 -0.31 -20.91
CA TYR A 51 -18.23 0.94 -20.45
C TYR A 51 -17.23 2.08 -20.25
N GLY A 52 -15.95 1.83 -20.47
CA GLY A 52 -14.89 2.83 -20.37
C GLY A 52 -14.28 2.99 -18.99
N GLU A 53 -14.64 2.14 -18.04
CA GLU A 53 -13.97 2.07 -16.74
C GLU A 53 -12.59 1.43 -16.90
N TYR A 54 -11.63 1.92 -16.13
CA TYR A 54 -10.26 1.46 -16.21
C TYR A 54 -9.93 0.56 -15.02
N GLY A 55 -9.11 -0.48 -15.27
CA GLY A 55 -8.72 -1.44 -14.26
C GLY A 55 -7.53 -1.01 -13.40
N LEU A 56 -6.96 -1.98 -12.68
CA LEU A 56 -5.93 -1.78 -11.65
C LEU A 56 -4.67 -1.02 -12.13
N ALA A 57 -4.24 -1.24 -13.37
CA ALA A 57 -3.05 -0.55 -13.91
C ALA A 57 -3.25 0.97 -14.00
N ALA A 58 -4.43 1.40 -14.44
CA ALA A 58 -4.76 2.82 -14.51
C ALA A 58 -4.97 3.41 -13.11
N GLN A 59 -5.60 2.65 -12.21
CA GLN A 59 -5.75 3.02 -10.81
C GLN A 59 -4.38 3.24 -10.15
N LYS A 60 -3.43 2.32 -10.34
CA LYS A 60 -2.06 2.51 -9.86
C LYS A 60 -1.44 3.80 -10.39
N THR A 61 -1.55 4.05 -11.69
CA THR A 61 -1.00 5.26 -12.32
C THR A 61 -1.57 6.53 -11.69
N LEU A 62 -2.88 6.55 -11.46
CA LEU A 62 -3.56 7.69 -10.81
C LEU A 62 -3.09 7.87 -9.36
N VAL A 63 -3.07 6.81 -8.58
CA VAL A 63 -2.64 6.83 -7.17
C VAL A 63 -1.19 7.30 -7.05
N ASP A 64 -0.29 6.78 -7.88
CA ASP A 64 1.12 7.18 -7.88
C ASP A 64 1.28 8.66 -8.25
N GLY A 65 0.49 9.16 -9.20
CA GLY A 65 0.45 10.58 -9.57
C GLY A 65 0.03 11.45 -8.38
N ILE A 66 -1.08 11.13 -7.73
CA ILE A 66 -1.59 11.87 -6.57
C ILE A 66 -0.59 11.82 -5.40
N ARG A 67 0.01 10.65 -5.13
CA ARG A 67 1.04 10.53 -4.09
C ARG A 67 2.21 11.48 -4.33
N LYS A 68 2.67 11.54 -5.59
CA LYS A 68 3.77 12.43 -5.99
C LYS A 68 3.41 13.91 -5.80
N GLU A 69 2.21 14.32 -6.21
CA GLU A 69 1.72 15.68 -6.05
C GLU A 69 1.60 16.08 -4.58
N VAL A 70 0.95 15.22 -3.77
CA VAL A 70 0.75 15.46 -2.33
C VAL A 70 2.08 15.51 -1.60
N ALA A 71 3.02 14.62 -1.92
CA ALA A 71 4.36 14.63 -1.33
C ALA A 71 5.14 15.90 -1.67
N ALA A 72 5.00 16.43 -2.90
CA ALA A 72 5.63 17.69 -3.30
C ALA A 72 5.10 18.90 -2.49
N GLU A 73 3.89 18.81 -1.97
CA GLU A 73 3.29 19.80 -1.07
C GLU A 73 3.55 19.54 0.42
N GLY A 74 4.35 18.53 0.75
CA GLY A 74 4.67 18.15 2.13
C GLY A 74 3.53 17.43 2.87
N GLY A 75 2.54 16.93 2.13
CA GLY A 75 1.43 16.13 2.65
C GLY A 75 1.70 14.63 2.63
N SER A 76 0.74 13.87 3.14
CA SER A 76 0.72 12.41 3.14
C SER A 76 -0.55 11.87 2.50
N VAL A 77 -0.49 10.68 1.91
CA VAL A 77 -1.64 9.99 1.32
C VAL A 77 -1.93 8.73 2.10
N LEU A 78 -3.20 8.49 2.37
CA LEU A 78 -3.74 7.25 2.90
C LEU A 78 -4.70 6.67 1.85
N LEU A 79 -4.45 5.46 1.37
CA LEU A 79 -5.28 4.75 0.40
C LEU A 79 -6.01 3.60 1.08
N LEU A 80 -7.34 3.67 1.08
CA LEU A 80 -8.22 2.74 1.77
C LEU A 80 -9.14 2.01 0.79
N SER A 81 -9.54 0.78 1.15
CA SER A 81 -10.63 0.06 0.47
C SER A 81 -11.80 -0.17 1.41
N GLY A 82 -13.02 0.00 0.92
CA GLY A 82 -14.26 -0.32 1.63
C GLY A 82 -14.60 -1.82 1.64
N GLY A 83 -13.78 -2.67 1.00
CA GLY A 83 -14.05 -4.10 0.85
C GLY A 83 -14.71 -4.44 -0.48
N ASP A 84 -15.21 -5.67 -0.57
CA ASP A 84 -15.76 -6.29 -1.78
C ASP A 84 -14.77 -6.18 -2.95
N ILE A 85 -13.53 -6.61 -2.68
CA ILE A 85 -12.45 -6.53 -3.67
C ILE A 85 -12.50 -7.68 -4.66
N ASN A 86 -12.86 -8.85 -4.19
CA ASN A 86 -12.89 -10.10 -4.93
C ASN A 86 -14.29 -10.47 -5.41
N THR A 87 -14.35 -11.55 -6.19
CA THR A 87 -15.53 -12.15 -6.83
C THR A 87 -16.20 -11.29 -7.90
N GLY A 88 -16.74 -11.97 -8.90
CA GLY A 88 -17.44 -11.36 -10.04
C GLY A 88 -16.77 -11.55 -11.38
N VAL A 89 -15.51 -12.00 -11.41
CA VAL A 89 -14.80 -12.35 -12.66
C VAL A 89 -14.01 -13.66 -12.47
N PRO A 90 -13.83 -14.45 -13.55
CA PRO A 90 -13.13 -15.74 -13.46
C PRO A 90 -11.68 -15.63 -12.91
N GLU A 91 -11.01 -14.54 -13.18
CA GLU A 91 -9.64 -14.29 -12.71
C GLU A 91 -9.57 -14.20 -11.18
N SER A 92 -10.58 -13.66 -10.54
CA SER A 92 -10.72 -13.62 -9.09
C SER A 92 -11.26 -14.94 -8.55
N ASP A 93 -12.39 -15.41 -9.11
CA ASP A 93 -13.16 -16.54 -8.58
C ASP A 93 -12.39 -17.86 -8.62
N LEU A 94 -11.59 -18.10 -9.69
CA LEU A 94 -10.83 -19.34 -9.88
C LEU A 94 -9.47 -19.36 -9.16
N GLN A 95 -9.05 -18.25 -8.60
CA GLN A 95 -7.75 -18.08 -7.97
C GLN A 95 -7.86 -17.62 -6.51
N ASP A 96 -9.00 -17.85 -5.86
CA ASP A 96 -9.23 -17.53 -4.46
C ASP A 96 -8.86 -16.06 -4.11
N ALA A 97 -9.18 -15.12 -5.01
CA ALA A 97 -8.90 -13.69 -4.89
C ALA A 97 -7.39 -13.32 -4.80
N GLU A 98 -6.47 -14.24 -5.03
CA GLU A 98 -5.03 -13.92 -4.98
C GLU A 98 -4.63 -12.77 -5.90
N PRO A 99 -5.10 -12.69 -7.18
CA PRO A 99 -4.76 -11.59 -8.07
C PRO A 99 -5.25 -10.23 -7.57
N ASP A 100 -6.40 -10.20 -6.89
CA ASP A 100 -6.99 -8.99 -6.32
C ASP A 100 -6.08 -8.41 -5.24
N PHE A 101 -5.71 -9.21 -4.27
CA PHE A 101 -4.83 -8.79 -3.17
C PHE A 101 -3.41 -8.48 -3.64
N ARG A 102 -2.89 -9.20 -4.63
CA ARG A 102 -1.61 -8.85 -5.26
C ARG A 102 -1.68 -7.50 -5.95
N GLY A 103 -2.77 -7.21 -6.65
CA GLY A 103 -3.02 -5.92 -7.27
C GLY A 103 -3.07 -4.80 -6.23
N MET A 104 -3.81 -4.99 -5.15
CA MET A 104 -3.88 -4.04 -4.03
C MET A 104 -2.50 -3.77 -3.41
N ASN A 105 -1.72 -4.81 -3.17
CA ASN A 105 -0.36 -4.68 -2.65
C ASN A 105 0.55 -3.89 -3.60
N LEU A 106 0.45 -4.13 -4.92
CA LEU A 106 1.22 -3.40 -5.92
C LEU A 106 0.81 -1.93 -6.03
N ILE A 107 -0.47 -1.61 -5.84
CA ILE A 107 -0.97 -0.23 -5.80
C ILE A 107 -0.57 0.44 -4.47
N GLY A 108 -0.40 -0.35 -3.42
CA GLY A 108 0.01 0.10 -2.10
C GLY A 108 -1.17 0.61 -1.27
N TYR A 109 -2.21 -0.19 -1.14
CA TYR A 109 -3.27 0.07 -0.17
C TYR A 109 -2.73 -0.01 1.27
N ASP A 110 -3.17 0.92 2.10
CA ASP A 110 -2.74 1.01 3.50
C ASP A 110 -3.65 0.17 4.42
N ALA A 111 -4.94 0.09 4.10
CA ALA A 111 -5.90 -0.72 4.82
C ALA A 111 -7.14 -1.02 3.98
N MET A 112 -7.86 -2.06 4.38
CA MET A 112 -9.12 -2.48 3.77
C MET A 112 -10.12 -2.88 4.86
N ALA A 113 -11.37 -2.48 4.69
CA ALA A 113 -12.49 -3.09 5.40
C ALA A 113 -12.81 -4.45 4.76
N VAL A 114 -13.30 -5.39 5.54
CA VAL A 114 -13.78 -6.68 5.04
C VAL A 114 -15.25 -6.52 4.69
N GLY A 115 -15.58 -6.69 3.40
CA GLY A 115 -16.96 -6.68 2.91
C GLY A 115 -17.60 -8.07 2.97
N ASN A 116 -18.78 -8.22 2.40
CA ASN A 116 -19.46 -9.51 2.39
C ASN A 116 -18.85 -10.51 1.40
N HIS A 117 -18.31 -10.05 0.28
CA HIS A 117 -17.71 -10.91 -0.72
C HIS A 117 -16.37 -11.52 -0.30
N GLU A 118 -15.66 -10.95 0.67
CA GLU A 118 -14.50 -11.58 1.28
C GLU A 118 -14.84 -12.88 2.04
N PHE A 119 -16.13 -13.15 2.29
CA PHE A 119 -16.62 -14.39 2.89
C PHE A 119 -17.21 -15.38 1.89
N ASP A 120 -17.18 -15.11 0.60
CA ASP A 120 -17.63 -16.06 -0.44
C ASP A 120 -16.72 -17.30 -0.51
N ASN A 121 -15.44 -17.12 -0.21
CA ASN A 121 -14.46 -18.17 -0.07
C ASN A 121 -14.31 -18.63 1.40
N PRO A 122 -13.76 -19.84 1.65
CA PRO A 122 -13.50 -20.29 3.02
C PRO A 122 -12.61 -19.31 3.80
N LEU A 123 -12.82 -19.21 5.11
CA LEU A 123 -12.04 -18.33 5.99
C LEU A 123 -10.52 -18.55 5.92
N SER A 124 -10.06 -19.72 5.45
CA SER A 124 -8.65 -19.98 5.20
C SER A 124 -8.06 -19.12 4.09
N VAL A 125 -8.88 -18.72 3.11
CA VAL A 125 -8.48 -17.79 2.04
C VAL A 125 -8.33 -16.37 2.60
N LEU A 126 -9.29 -15.92 3.39
CA LEU A 126 -9.24 -14.59 4.01
C LEU A 126 -8.04 -14.40 4.97
N ARG A 127 -7.41 -15.49 5.42
CA ARG A 127 -6.28 -15.46 6.36
C ARG A 127 -4.91 -15.53 5.70
N GLN A 128 -4.83 -15.65 4.39
CA GLN A 128 -3.58 -15.67 3.63
C GLN A 128 -2.96 -14.28 3.56
#